data_bdb9957769177d5f33281bf0d683d2c2
#
_entry.id   bdb9957769177d5f33281bf0d683d2c2
#
_cell.length_a   1.000
_cell.length_b   1.000
_cell.length_c   1.000
_cell.angle_alpha   90.00
_cell.angle_beta   90.00
_cell.angle_gamma   90.00
#
_symmetry.space_group_name_H-M   'P 1'
#
loop_
_entity.id
_entity.type
_entity.pdbx_description
1 polymer ?
#
loop_
_entity_poly.entity_id
_entity_poly.type
_entity_poly.pdbx_seq_one_letter_code
_entity_poly.pdbx_strand_id
1 'polypeptide(L)'
;GYRIDGTKMNYTEQELFTKQDYTETPLPKGEYDNCNFRDCNFAGSDLSEVRFTDCTFAGCDLSNVNVAKASLQETVFKDCKMLGFRFDSCDQLGLTVRFENCQLDHSSFYQVKLNHTVFLNSSLREVDFTESDLRNTIMDQCELMAATFDHTNLERANLSTALNYSINPENNRIRGARFSLPAVVGLLDTYQIEIQESPGP
;
A
#
# COMPACT_ATOMS: atom_id res chain seq x y z
N GLY A 1 -24.51 -14.49 -0.48
CA GLY A 1 -23.70 -15.62 -0.92
C GLY A 1 -23.61 -16.70 0.14
N TYR A 2 -23.31 -17.90 -0.28
CA TYR A 2 -23.09 -19.04 0.62
C TYR A 2 -21.65 -19.52 0.48
N ARG A 3 -21.05 -19.91 1.61
CA ARG A 3 -19.79 -20.63 1.58
C ARG A 3 -20.00 -22.05 1.07
N ILE A 4 -18.94 -22.69 0.63
CA ILE A 4 -18.98 -24.10 0.18
C ILE A 4 -19.51 -25.04 1.26
N ASP A 5 -19.30 -24.65 2.54
CA ASP A 5 -19.78 -25.40 3.71
C ASP A 5 -21.26 -25.15 4.04
N GLY A 6 -21.96 -24.38 3.23
CA GLY A 6 -23.37 -24.03 3.47
C GLY A 6 -23.62 -22.90 4.45
N THR A 7 -22.57 -22.29 5.00
CA THR A 7 -22.70 -21.16 5.93
C THR A 7 -23.05 -19.89 5.14
N LYS A 8 -24.11 -19.20 5.51
CA LYS A 8 -24.50 -17.94 4.90
C LYS A 8 -23.48 -16.85 5.25
N MET A 9 -22.87 -16.25 4.22
CA MET A 9 -21.96 -15.11 4.40
C MET A 9 -22.80 -13.84 4.60
N ASN A 10 -22.43 -13.01 5.61
CA ASN A 10 -22.99 -11.68 5.75
C ASN A 10 -22.61 -10.83 4.53
N TYR A 11 -23.59 -10.16 3.97
CA TYR A 11 -23.40 -9.26 2.83
C TYR A 11 -23.97 -7.89 3.16
N THR A 12 -23.15 -6.86 3.03
CA THR A 12 -23.51 -5.48 3.32
C THR A 12 -23.15 -4.63 2.12
N GLU A 13 -24.08 -3.81 1.65
CA GLU A 13 -23.82 -2.94 0.49
C GLU A 13 -24.29 -1.52 0.76
N GLN A 14 -23.59 -0.55 0.14
CA GLN A 14 -23.98 0.87 0.10
C GLN A 14 -24.19 1.48 1.51
N GLU A 15 -23.38 1.06 2.47
CA GLU A 15 -23.48 1.57 3.84
C GLU A 15 -22.34 2.54 4.18
N LEU A 16 -22.65 3.50 5.05
CA LEU A 16 -21.67 4.41 5.63
C LEU A 16 -21.50 4.07 7.11
N PHE A 17 -20.27 3.74 7.48
CA PHE A 17 -19.87 3.52 8.88
C PHE A 17 -19.05 4.72 9.31
N THR A 18 -19.46 5.43 10.34
CA THR A 18 -18.81 6.66 10.79
C THR A 18 -18.45 6.57 12.27
N LYS A 19 -17.21 6.93 12.59
CA LYS A 19 -16.71 7.06 13.98
C LYS A 19 -16.96 5.83 14.83
N GLN A 20 -16.83 4.64 14.24
CA GLN A 20 -16.94 3.39 14.96
C GLN A 20 -15.59 2.96 15.52
N ASP A 21 -15.62 2.37 16.70
CA ASP A 21 -14.44 1.76 17.32
C ASP A 21 -14.55 0.24 17.19
N TYR A 22 -13.70 -0.35 16.36
CA TYR A 22 -13.65 -1.80 16.14
C TYR A 22 -12.50 -2.46 16.89
N THR A 23 -11.85 -1.75 17.81
CA THR A 23 -10.71 -2.31 18.55
C THR A 23 -11.13 -3.34 19.58
N GLU A 24 -12.29 -3.19 20.19
CA GLU A 24 -12.84 -4.13 21.15
C GLU A 24 -13.89 -5.06 20.54
N THR A 25 -14.77 -4.51 19.69
CA THR A 25 -15.79 -5.28 18.98
C THR A 25 -15.47 -5.24 17.50
N PRO A 26 -14.89 -6.31 16.94
CA PRO A 26 -14.48 -6.32 15.53
C PRO A 26 -15.64 -6.11 14.58
N LEU A 27 -15.34 -5.56 13.40
CA LEU A 27 -16.29 -5.52 12.28
C LEU A 27 -16.75 -6.96 11.99
N PRO A 28 -18.04 -7.22 11.88
CA PRO A 28 -18.53 -8.56 11.59
C PRO A 28 -17.92 -9.12 10.30
N LYS A 29 -17.53 -10.38 10.34
CA LYS A 29 -17.01 -11.07 9.15
C LYS A 29 -18.08 -11.10 8.07
N GLY A 30 -17.67 -10.90 6.84
CA GLY A 30 -18.59 -10.92 5.73
C GLY A 30 -18.02 -10.21 4.52
N GLU A 31 -18.91 -9.86 3.62
CA GLU A 31 -18.62 -9.17 2.37
C GLU A 31 -19.25 -7.77 2.43
N TYR A 32 -18.41 -6.77 2.15
CA TYR A 32 -18.79 -5.35 2.14
C TYR A 32 -18.58 -4.82 0.73
N ASP A 33 -19.67 -4.37 0.10
CA ASP A 33 -19.66 -3.89 -1.28
C ASP A 33 -20.12 -2.44 -1.32
N ASN A 34 -19.31 -1.59 -1.95
CA ASN A 34 -19.60 -0.15 -2.08
C ASN A 34 -19.91 0.52 -0.73
N CYS A 35 -19.15 0.14 0.29
CA CYS A 35 -19.27 0.70 1.64
C CYS A 35 -18.21 1.77 1.87
N ASN A 36 -18.54 2.73 2.73
CA ASN A 36 -17.61 3.77 3.16
C ASN A 36 -17.41 3.66 4.67
N PHE A 37 -16.14 3.65 5.09
CA PHE A 37 -15.72 3.69 6.48
C PHE A 37 -15.04 5.03 6.73
N ARG A 38 -15.63 5.86 7.57
CA ARG A 38 -15.12 7.21 7.83
C ARG A 38 -14.80 7.39 9.30
N ASP A 39 -13.56 7.82 9.57
CA ASP A 39 -13.09 8.12 10.93
C ASP A 39 -13.28 6.95 11.90
N CYS A 40 -13.11 5.72 11.41
CA CYS A 40 -13.24 4.51 12.21
C CYS A 40 -11.88 4.04 12.71
N ASN A 41 -11.87 3.46 13.92
CA ASN A 41 -10.67 2.89 14.50
C ASN A 41 -10.69 1.36 14.39
N PHE A 42 -9.75 0.83 13.57
CA PHE A 42 -9.54 -0.60 13.39
C PHE A 42 -8.20 -1.07 13.97
N ALA A 43 -7.48 -0.21 14.71
CA ALA A 43 -6.10 -0.53 15.14
C ALA A 43 -6.06 -1.88 15.87
N GLY A 44 -5.20 -2.78 15.39
CA GLY A 44 -5.05 -4.12 15.95
C GLY A 44 -6.26 -5.04 15.80
N SER A 45 -7.29 -4.63 15.06
CA SER A 45 -8.51 -5.40 14.88
C SER A 45 -8.31 -6.60 13.97
N ASP A 46 -9.20 -7.58 14.07
CA ASP A 46 -9.21 -8.76 13.22
C ASP A 46 -10.13 -8.55 12.01
N LEU A 47 -9.54 -8.29 10.85
CA LEU A 47 -10.21 -8.23 9.55
C LEU A 47 -9.88 -9.44 8.68
N SER A 48 -9.37 -10.52 9.27
CA SER A 48 -9.04 -11.72 8.50
C SER A 48 -10.28 -12.26 7.78
N GLU A 49 -10.09 -12.66 6.53
CA GLU A 49 -11.13 -13.23 5.67
C GLU A 49 -12.30 -12.31 5.33
N VAL A 50 -12.28 -11.05 5.77
CA VAL A 50 -13.30 -10.06 5.36
C VAL A 50 -13.07 -9.68 3.90
N ARG A 51 -14.14 -9.48 3.16
CA ARG A 51 -14.08 -9.14 1.73
C ARG A 51 -14.59 -7.72 1.52
N PHE A 52 -13.73 -6.88 0.94
CA PHE A 52 -14.07 -5.50 0.58
C PHE A 52 -14.03 -5.35 -0.95
N THR A 53 -15.10 -4.87 -1.52
CA THR A 53 -15.20 -4.55 -2.97
C THR A 53 -15.75 -3.15 -3.13
N ASP A 54 -15.09 -2.32 -3.94
CA ASP A 54 -15.49 -0.93 -4.17
C ASP A 54 -15.69 -0.12 -2.86
N CYS A 55 -14.88 -0.40 -1.86
CA CYS A 55 -14.96 0.28 -0.56
C CYS A 55 -13.96 1.41 -0.46
N THR A 56 -14.30 2.41 0.36
CA THR A 56 -13.41 3.52 0.70
C THR A 56 -13.25 3.60 2.21
N PHE A 57 -12.00 3.66 2.66
CA PHE A 57 -11.63 3.97 4.04
C PHE A 57 -11.08 5.38 4.06
N ALA A 58 -11.69 6.27 4.83
CA ALA A 58 -11.27 7.67 4.94
C ALA A 58 -11.08 8.06 6.41
N GLY A 59 -9.91 8.59 6.75
CA GLY A 59 -9.61 9.01 8.11
C GLY A 59 -9.57 7.88 9.13
N CYS A 60 -9.31 6.65 8.69
CA CYS A 60 -9.31 5.48 9.57
C CYS A 60 -7.92 5.14 10.07
N ASP A 61 -7.86 4.54 11.26
CA ASP A 61 -6.66 3.89 11.77
C ASP A 61 -6.77 2.38 11.51
N LEU A 62 -5.92 1.88 10.62
CA LEU A 62 -5.85 0.47 10.24
C LEU A 62 -4.47 -0.11 10.61
N SER A 63 -3.79 0.50 11.59
CA SER A 63 -2.47 0.05 12.01
C SER A 63 -2.53 -1.33 12.64
N ASN A 64 -1.60 -2.20 12.24
CA ASN A 64 -1.41 -3.54 12.80
C ASN A 64 -2.66 -4.43 12.78
N VAL A 65 -3.57 -4.20 11.82
CA VAL A 65 -4.74 -5.08 11.64
C VAL A 65 -4.31 -6.47 11.19
N ASN A 66 -5.06 -7.47 11.61
CA ASN A 66 -4.94 -8.80 11.03
C ASN A 66 -5.77 -8.86 9.75
N VAL A 67 -5.10 -8.94 8.60
CA VAL A 67 -5.74 -9.00 7.28
C VAL A 67 -5.46 -10.32 6.56
N ALA A 68 -5.15 -11.37 7.30
CA ALA A 68 -4.88 -12.68 6.71
C ALA A 68 -6.07 -13.12 5.84
N LYS A 69 -5.79 -13.36 4.56
CA LYS A 69 -6.79 -13.75 3.55
C LYS A 69 -7.94 -12.74 3.36
N ALA A 70 -7.78 -11.51 3.83
CA ALA A 70 -8.74 -10.45 3.52
C ALA A 70 -8.69 -10.13 2.02
N SER A 71 -9.84 -9.85 1.42
CA SER A 71 -9.93 -9.46 0.01
C SER A 71 -10.10 -7.95 -0.10
N LEU A 72 -9.24 -7.32 -0.90
CA LEU A 72 -9.28 -5.89 -1.17
C LEU A 72 -9.41 -5.68 -2.68
N GLN A 73 -10.62 -5.49 -3.18
CA GLN A 73 -10.87 -5.25 -4.61
C GLN A 73 -11.40 -3.85 -4.82
N GLU A 74 -10.76 -3.07 -5.70
CA GLU A 74 -11.12 -1.67 -5.97
C GLU A 74 -11.32 -0.89 -4.66
N THR A 75 -10.37 -1.00 -3.74
CA THR A 75 -10.44 -0.40 -2.42
C THR A 75 -9.54 0.82 -2.34
N VAL A 76 -10.09 1.93 -1.87
CA VAL A 76 -9.40 3.21 -1.76
C VAL A 76 -9.18 3.56 -0.29
N PHE A 77 -7.96 3.97 0.04
CA PHE A 77 -7.59 4.44 1.37
C PHE A 77 -7.21 5.92 1.28
N LYS A 78 -7.91 6.79 2.02
CA LYS A 78 -7.66 8.23 2.09
C LYS A 78 -7.43 8.67 3.52
N ASP A 79 -6.40 9.46 3.75
CA ASP A 79 -6.13 10.01 5.08
C ASP A 79 -6.09 8.93 6.17
N CYS A 80 -5.55 7.76 5.84
CA CYS A 80 -5.52 6.63 6.76
C CYS A 80 -4.14 6.43 7.36
N LYS A 81 -4.14 6.00 8.61
CA LYS A 81 -2.95 5.51 9.29
C LYS A 81 -2.93 3.99 9.19
N MET A 82 -1.89 3.44 8.56
CA MET A 82 -1.83 2.02 8.19
C MET A 82 -0.45 1.44 8.53
N LEU A 83 0.04 1.70 9.74
CA LEU A 83 1.37 1.25 10.14
C LEU A 83 1.41 -0.28 10.22
N GLY A 84 2.42 -0.88 9.59
CA GLY A 84 2.61 -2.32 9.65
C GLY A 84 1.52 -3.15 8.96
N PHE A 85 0.85 -2.57 7.96
CA PHE A 85 -0.21 -3.29 7.22
C PHE A 85 0.41 -4.35 6.31
N ARG A 86 -0.07 -5.59 6.40
CA ARG A 86 0.48 -6.74 5.70
C ARG A 86 -0.34 -7.08 4.45
N PHE A 87 -0.14 -6.31 3.36
CA PHE A 87 -0.81 -6.60 2.08
C PHE A 87 -0.41 -7.96 1.51
N ASP A 88 0.77 -8.43 1.84
CA ASP A 88 1.28 -9.76 1.44
C ASP A 88 0.48 -10.91 2.07
N SER A 89 -0.19 -10.69 3.18
CA SER A 89 -1.04 -11.70 3.81
C SER A 89 -2.48 -11.70 3.28
N CYS A 90 -2.88 -10.67 2.54
CA CYS A 90 -4.20 -10.59 1.92
C CYS A 90 -4.38 -11.64 0.82
N ASP A 91 -5.63 -11.91 0.48
CA ASP A 91 -5.95 -12.66 -0.73
C ASP A 91 -5.44 -11.87 -1.94
N GLN A 92 -4.55 -12.47 -2.72
CA GLN A 92 -3.92 -11.80 -3.87
C GLN A 92 -4.83 -11.77 -5.10
N LEU A 93 -5.90 -12.56 -5.11
CA LEU A 93 -6.82 -12.60 -6.25
C LEU A 93 -7.59 -11.30 -6.38
N GLY A 94 -7.34 -10.58 -7.45
CA GLY A 94 -8.04 -9.31 -7.74
C GLY A 94 -7.70 -8.17 -6.79
N LEU A 95 -6.60 -8.28 -6.02
CA LEU A 95 -6.16 -7.21 -5.12
C LEU A 95 -5.93 -5.94 -5.94
N THR A 96 -6.70 -4.90 -5.64
CA THR A 96 -6.61 -3.59 -6.29
C THR A 96 -6.82 -2.51 -5.26
N VAL A 97 -5.83 -1.66 -5.08
CA VAL A 97 -5.81 -0.65 -4.03
C VAL A 97 -5.32 0.69 -4.57
N ARG A 98 -5.73 1.77 -3.90
CA ARG A 98 -5.27 3.12 -4.17
C ARG A 98 -5.07 3.85 -2.84
N PHE A 99 -4.02 4.65 -2.75
CA PHE A 99 -3.66 5.35 -1.52
C PHE A 99 -3.55 6.86 -1.77
N GLU A 100 -4.21 7.65 -0.91
CA GLU A 100 -4.10 9.10 -0.91
C GLU A 100 -3.86 9.58 0.53
N ASN A 101 -2.79 10.32 0.76
CA ASN A 101 -2.43 10.89 2.06
C ASN A 101 -2.38 9.84 3.19
N CYS A 102 -1.81 8.67 2.91
CA CYS A 102 -1.75 7.58 3.88
C CYS A 102 -0.38 7.47 4.54
N GLN A 103 -0.36 6.99 5.78
CA GLN A 103 0.85 6.59 6.50
C GLN A 103 0.94 5.06 6.43
N LEU A 104 1.80 4.56 5.53
CA LEU A 104 1.99 3.13 5.28
C LEU A 104 3.30 2.60 5.88
N ASP A 105 3.93 3.37 6.76
CA ASP A 105 5.25 3.04 7.29
C ASP A 105 5.28 1.61 7.85
N HIS A 106 6.36 0.89 7.59
CA HIS A 106 6.58 -0.51 8.01
C HIS A 106 5.59 -1.53 7.41
N SER A 107 4.81 -1.15 6.41
CA SER A 107 3.91 -2.09 5.72
C SER A 107 4.68 -3.03 4.80
N SER A 108 4.07 -4.16 4.46
CA SER A 108 4.67 -5.12 3.53
C SER A 108 3.81 -5.32 2.29
N PHE A 109 4.45 -5.18 1.13
CA PHE A 109 3.93 -5.55 -0.17
C PHE A 109 4.78 -6.69 -0.77
N TYR A 110 5.39 -7.51 0.07
CA TYR A 110 6.24 -8.62 -0.37
C TYR A 110 5.50 -9.51 -1.36
N GLN A 111 6.06 -9.67 -2.55
CA GLN A 111 5.50 -10.48 -3.64
C GLN A 111 4.10 -10.05 -4.13
N VAL A 112 3.67 -8.84 -3.82
CA VAL A 112 2.36 -8.34 -4.23
C VAL A 112 2.42 -7.75 -5.63
N LYS A 113 1.41 -8.02 -6.44
CA LYS A 113 1.25 -7.42 -7.77
C LYS A 113 0.48 -6.12 -7.65
N LEU A 114 1.19 -5.03 -7.95
CA LEU A 114 0.68 -3.66 -7.79
C LEU A 114 0.73 -2.88 -9.12
N ASN A 115 0.61 -3.57 -10.25
CA ASN A 115 0.63 -2.93 -11.56
C ASN A 115 -0.40 -1.79 -11.60
N HIS A 116 0.01 -0.62 -12.08
CA HIS A 116 -0.85 0.56 -12.21
C HIS A 116 -1.40 1.13 -10.89
N THR A 117 -0.91 0.67 -9.75
CA THR A 117 -1.32 1.21 -8.45
C THR A 117 -0.87 2.67 -8.31
N VAL A 118 -1.72 3.48 -7.70
CA VAL A 118 -1.45 4.90 -7.45
C VAL A 118 -1.25 5.12 -5.96
N PHE A 119 -0.09 5.70 -5.62
CA PHE A 119 0.25 6.18 -4.28
C PHE A 119 0.40 7.70 -4.39
N LEU A 120 -0.47 8.45 -3.71
CA LEU A 120 -0.42 9.92 -3.71
C LEU A 120 -0.10 10.43 -2.32
N ASN A 121 0.92 11.29 -2.20
CA ASN A 121 1.27 12.02 -0.99
C ASN A 121 1.27 11.13 0.25
N SER A 122 1.91 9.97 0.15
CA SER A 122 1.89 8.97 1.22
C SER A 122 3.29 8.72 1.76
N SER A 123 3.37 8.39 3.05
CA SER A 123 4.61 7.94 3.66
C SER A 123 4.75 6.43 3.49
N LEU A 124 5.85 6.04 2.85
CA LEU A 124 6.20 4.64 2.58
C LEU A 124 7.54 4.29 3.23
N ARG A 125 7.84 4.89 4.38
CA ARG A 125 9.08 4.64 5.11
C ARG A 125 9.14 3.19 5.56
N GLU A 126 10.29 2.55 5.29
CA GLU A 126 10.55 1.18 5.71
C GLU A 126 9.51 0.18 5.22
N VAL A 127 8.83 0.50 4.11
CA VAL A 127 7.93 -0.43 3.42
C VAL A 127 8.76 -1.47 2.69
N ASP A 128 8.31 -2.72 2.74
CA ASP A 128 8.95 -3.82 2.03
C ASP A 128 8.27 -4.05 0.68
N PHE A 129 9.01 -3.74 -0.41
CA PHE A 129 8.60 -4.00 -1.78
C PHE A 129 9.37 -5.17 -2.41
N THR A 130 10.01 -6.01 -1.59
CA THR A 130 10.77 -7.14 -2.09
C THR A 130 9.91 -8.01 -3.01
N GLU A 131 10.43 -8.29 -4.20
CA GLU A 131 9.77 -9.13 -5.22
C GLU A 131 8.36 -8.65 -5.63
N SER A 132 8.03 -7.39 -5.36
CA SER A 132 6.76 -6.80 -5.80
C SER A 132 6.80 -6.48 -7.29
N ASP A 133 5.63 -6.49 -7.91
CA ASP A 133 5.46 -5.98 -9.26
C ASP A 133 4.89 -4.57 -9.22
N LEU A 134 5.76 -3.58 -9.40
CA LEU A 134 5.43 -2.15 -9.36
C LEU A 134 5.41 -1.52 -10.76
N ARG A 135 5.22 -2.32 -11.80
CA ARG A 135 5.16 -1.77 -13.17
C ARG A 135 4.06 -0.73 -13.30
N ASN A 136 4.38 0.37 -13.96
CA ASN A 136 3.42 1.44 -14.25
C ASN A 136 2.77 2.06 -13.01
N THR A 137 3.35 1.92 -11.83
CA THR A 137 2.86 2.59 -10.63
C THR A 137 3.15 4.07 -10.67
N ILE A 138 2.39 4.84 -9.90
CA ILE A 138 2.63 6.26 -9.65
C ILE A 138 2.90 6.42 -8.16
N MET A 139 4.05 6.97 -7.81
CA MET A 139 4.42 7.29 -6.42
C MET A 139 4.60 8.80 -6.28
N ASP A 140 3.50 9.52 -6.47
CA ASP A 140 3.50 10.98 -6.49
C ASP A 140 3.66 11.55 -5.08
N GLN A 141 4.73 12.35 -4.88
CA GLN A 141 5.06 12.98 -3.59
C GLN A 141 5.12 11.98 -2.42
N CYS A 142 5.65 10.79 -2.67
CA CYS A 142 5.80 9.76 -1.65
C CYS A 142 7.18 9.81 -1.02
N GLU A 143 7.22 9.57 0.31
CA GLU A 143 8.44 9.46 1.08
C GLU A 143 8.84 7.97 1.16
N LEU A 144 10.01 7.64 0.63
CA LEU A 144 10.47 6.24 0.51
C LEU A 144 11.74 5.94 1.34
N MET A 145 12.00 6.74 2.37
CA MET A 145 13.19 6.50 3.20
C MET A 145 13.20 5.08 3.77
N ALA A 146 14.31 4.38 3.58
CA ALA A 146 14.53 3.01 4.04
C ALA A 146 13.53 1.98 3.51
N ALA A 147 12.75 2.30 2.47
CA ALA A 147 11.95 1.30 1.78
C ALA A 147 12.85 0.29 1.08
N THR A 148 12.49 -0.98 1.14
CA THR A 148 13.26 -2.07 0.56
C THR A 148 12.79 -2.37 -0.86
N PHE A 149 13.70 -2.29 -1.82
CA PHE A 149 13.51 -2.72 -3.19
C PHE A 149 14.56 -3.78 -3.52
N ASP A 150 14.14 -5.00 -3.64
CA ASP A 150 15.00 -6.14 -3.93
C ASP A 150 14.27 -7.09 -4.86
N HIS A 151 14.84 -7.33 -6.04
CA HIS A 151 14.17 -8.09 -7.10
C HIS A 151 12.76 -7.55 -7.40
N THR A 152 12.62 -6.24 -7.31
CA THR A 152 11.37 -5.53 -7.55
C THR A 152 11.29 -5.10 -9.01
N ASN A 153 10.13 -5.25 -9.64
CA ASN A 153 9.93 -4.78 -10.99
C ASN A 153 9.32 -3.38 -10.96
N LEU A 154 10.15 -2.38 -11.30
CA LEU A 154 9.78 -0.97 -11.36
C LEU A 154 9.68 -0.45 -12.79
N GLU A 155 9.57 -1.33 -13.78
CA GLU A 155 9.54 -0.89 -15.17
C GLU A 155 8.38 0.10 -15.40
N ARG A 156 8.72 1.26 -15.97
CA ARG A 156 7.78 2.35 -16.25
C ARG A 156 7.05 2.92 -15.02
N ALA A 157 7.54 2.66 -13.82
CA ALA A 157 7.04 3.32 -12.63
C ALA A 157 7.42 4.81 -12.64
N ASN A 158 6.55 5.67 -12.12
CA ASN A 158 6.81 7.10 -12.03
C ASN A 158 7.18 7.48 -10.59
N LEU A 159 8.47 7.73 -10.37
CA LEU A 159 9.03 8.20 -9.11
C LEU A 159 9.55 9.63 -9.24
N SER A 160 9.08 10.40 -10.24
CA SER A 160 9.65 11.73 -10.53
C SER A 160 9.44 12.74 -9.39
N THR A 161 8.48 12.53 -8.52
CA THR A 161 8.24 13.38 -7.34
C THR A 161 8.43 12.63 -6.02
N ALA A 162 8.89 11.38 -6.06
CA ALA A 162 9.19 10.59 -4.86
C ALA A 162 10.53 11.01 -4.26
N LEU A 163 10.67 10.83 -2.94
CA LEU A 163 11.82 11.29 -2.17
C LEU A 163 12.50 10.15 -1.42
N ASN A 164 13.82 10.29 -1.25
CA ASN A 164 14.65 9.48 -0.34
C ASN A 164 14.62 7.97 -0.62
N TYR A 165 14.31 7.57 -1.83
CA TYR A 165 14.44 6.16 -2.22
C TYR A 165 15.91 5.77 -2.37
N SER A 166 16.19 4.50 -2.06
CA SER A 166 17.47 3.87 -2.34
C SER A 166 17.18 2.57 -3.10
N ILE A 167 17.56 2.54 -4.37
CA ILE A 167 17.25 1.44 -5.27
C ILE A 167 18.54 0.98 -5.94
N ASN A 168 18.90 -0.29 -5.74
CA ASN A 168 20.03 -0.88 -6.44
C ASN A 168 19.59 -1.25 -7.87
N PRO A 169 20.11 -0.57 -8.92
CA PRO A 169 19.69 -0.86 -10.28
C PRO A 169 20.13 -2.23 -10.79
N GLU A 170 21.08 -2.88 -10.11
CA GLU A 170 21.61 -4.18 -10.54
C GLU A 170 20.71 -5.36 -10.12
N ASN A 171 19.92 -5.21 -9.07
CA ASN A 171 19.01 -6.28 -8.63
C ASN A 171 17.54 -5.90 -8.70
N ASN A 172 17.21 -4.84 -9.42
CA ASN A 172 15.83 -4.41 -9.68
C ASN A 172 15.67 -4.11 -11.17
N ARG A 173 14.44 -4.13 -11.66
CA ARG A 173 14.14 -3.75 -13.04
C ARG A 173 13.62 -2.34 -13.06
N ILE A 174 14.34 -1.44 -13.73
CA ILE A 174 14.00 0.00 -13.75
C ILE A 174 13.82 0.57 -15.17
N ARG A 175 13.69 -0.28 -16.18
CA ARG A 175 13.55 0.18 -17.56
C ARG A 175 12.34 1.09 -17.71
N GLY A 176 12.55 2.29 -18.23
CA GLY A 176 11.47 3.25 -18.43
C GLY A 176 10.94 3.89 -17.15
N ALA A 177 11.47 3.56 -15.99
CA ALA A 177 11.11 4.24 -14.75
C ALA A 177 11.52 5.71 -14.82
N ARG A 178 10.70 6.58 -14.22
CA ARG A 178 10.93 8.02 -14.21
C ARG A 178 11.44 8.47 -12.86
N PHE A 179 12.53 9.21 -12.88
CA PHE A 179 13.17 9.81 -11.71
C PHE A 179 13.42 11.29 -11.97
N SER A 180 13.74 12.05 -10.94
CA SER A 180 14.10 13.46 -11.05
C SER A 180 15.37 13.76 -10.26
N LEU A 181 16.07 14.81 -10.67
CA LEU A 181 17.15 15.39 -9.89
C LEU A 181 16.52 16.18 -8.70
N PRO A 182 17.17 16.21 -7.54
CA PRO A 182 18.39 15.50 -7.18
C PRO A 182 18.15 14.07 -6.64
N ALA A 183 16.89 13.64 -6.41
CA ALA A 183 16.56 12.38 -5.71
C ALA A 183 17.11 11.13 -6.42
N VAL A 184 17.32 11.20 -7.74
CA VAL A 184 17.84 10.07 -8.54
C VAL A 184 19.20 9.54 -8.05
N VAL A 185 19.91 10.32 -7.25
CA VAL A 185 21.16 9.87 -6.63
C VAL A 185 20.98 8.63 -5.75
N GLY A 186 19.77 8.37 -5.30
CA GLY A 186 19.44 7.14 -4.57
C GLY A 186 19.66 5.85 -5.38
N LEU A 187 19.81 5.93 -6.70
CA LEU A 187 20.19 4.79 -7.54
C LEU A 187 21.68 4.45 -7.43
N LEU A 188 22.46 5.30 -6.79
CA LEU A 188 23.91 5.16 -6.67
C LEU A 188 24.36 4.75 -5.25
N ASP A 189 23.44 4.63 -4.31
CA ASP A 189 23.76 4.34 -2.90
C ASP A 189 24.55 3.03 -2.74
N THR A 190 24.23 2.03 -3.54
CA THR A 190 24.89 0.73 -3.48
C THR A 190 26.39 0.79 -3.81
N TYR A 191 26.82 1.84 -4.52
CA TYR A 191 28.23 1.98 -4.93
C TYR A 191 29.09 2.68 -3.88
N GLN A 192 28.51 3.26 -2.85
CA GLN A 192 29.23 3.91 -1.73
C GLN A 192 30.20 5.00 -2.22
N ILE A 193 29.77 5.77 -3.21
CA ILE A 193 30.54 6.88 -3.79
C ILE A 193 30.16 8.20 -3.13
N GLU A 194 31.05 9.19 -3.25
CA GLU A 194 30.77 10.57 -2.87
C GLU A 194 30.22 11.33 -4.07
N ILE A 195 29.11 12.02 -3.86
CA ILE A 195 28.49 12.87 -4.87
C ILE A 195 28.51 14.29 -4.34
N GLN A 196 29.19 15.17 -5.06
CA GLN A 196 29.30 16.58 -4.69
C GLN A 196 28.53 17.43 -5.68
N GLU A 197 27.99 18.55 -5.20
CA GLU A 197 27.42 19.52 -6.09
C GLU A 197 28.49 20.12 -6.96
N SER A 198 28.16 20.35 -8.25
CA SER A 198 29.07 21.00 -9.17
C SER A 198 29.35 22.43 -8.68
N PRO A 199 30.61 22.87 -8.63
CA PRO A 199 30.89 24.27 -8.28
C PRO A 199 30.24 25.19 -9.32
N GLY A 200 29.60 26.26 -8.85
CA GLY A 200 28.98 27.24 -9.71
C GLY A 200 29.98 27.89 -10.70
N PRO A 201 29.49 28.56 -11.74
CA PRO A 201 30.33 29.27 -12.65
C PRO A 201 31.14 30.39 -12.01
#